data_997ccc7142a01a491177d4a7ab560044
#
_entry.id   997ccc7142a01a491177d4a7ab560044
#
_cell.length_a   1.000
_cell.length_b   1.000
_cell.length_c   1.000
_cell.angle_alpha   90.00
_cell.angle_beta   90.00
_cell.angle_gamma   90.00
#
_symmetry.space_group_name_H-M   'P 1'
#
loop_
_entity.id
_entity.type
_entity.pdbx_description
1 polymer ?
#
loop_
_entity_poly.entity_id
_entity_poly.type
_entity_poly.pdbx_seq_one_letter_code
_entity_poly.pdbx_strand_id
1 'polypeptide(L)'
;GPGGRAVLIGNGGDGGAGGTNAAGGAGGLGGWLFGQNGAAGVGSPVNVTVPLDVAEGYGLTSPNVNVSVNGGPSVPVLVDTESRGLVIPFWAVGFQNLGWPTGIGIASYASGLDFVTIGFNTTVDFGNGAVSAPTPIEVAVLPFPTTLNSLLIIALSPVLQPVFGVGMFGLAHDTLGVGPNAGGPGISSPTTALPGQLDEGVLVNAPQGELQFGANSLPSGIAVPGAPIIPLLVQVNGGPLQPITAVIDSGGVDGTISSSVLGTGQVSGTVPAGTTISVYTSDGSTLLYSYTTTATNGPTVTSGTSMNTGYLPFGQQAIYISNSPSGVGTTIFHN
;
A
#
# COMPACT_ATOMS: atom_id res chain seq x y z
N GLY A 1 -0.34 -4.47 28.99
CA GLY A 1 -1.19 -3.29 29.22
C GLY A 1 -0.62 -2.06 28.56
N PRO A 2 -1.40 -0.98 28.35
CA PRO A 2 -0.92 0.23 27.70
C PRO A 2 0.18 0.93 28.50
N GLY A 3 1.10 1.59 27.80
CA GLY A 3 2.15 2.41 28.41
C GLY A 3 1.58 3.67 29.08
N GLY A 4 2.30 4.17 30.09
CA GLY A 4 1.92 5.39 30.81
C GLY A 4 2.02 6.64 29.93
N ARG A 5 1.10 7.60 30.10
CA ARG A 5 1.10 8.88 29.36
C ARG A 5 1.92 9.93 30.10
N ALA A 6 2.75 10.67 29.39
CA ALA A 6 3.31 11.93 29.90
C ALA A 6 2.28 13.07 29.69
N VAL A 7 2.26 14.07 30.60
CA VAL A 7 1.25 15.15 30.53
C VAL A 7 1.77 16.36 29.76
N LEU A 8 2.90 16.93 30.13
CA LEU A 8 3.43 18.16 29.56
C LEU A 8 4.77 17.97 28.85
N ILE A 9 5.73 17.35 29.53
CA ILE A 9 7.08 17.08 29.05
C ILE A 9 7.45 15.66 29.48
N GLY A 10 8.05 14.90 28.57
CA GLY A 10 8.55 13.54 28.81
C GLY A 10 8.03 12.54 27.78
N ASN A 11 8.75 11.44 27.60
CA ASN A 11 8.34 10.38 26.70
C ASN A 11 7.19 9.57 27.33
N GLY A 12 6.30 9.05 26.48
CA GLY A 12 5.33 8.04 26.86
C GLY A 12 6.05 6.75 27.27
N GLY A 13 5.47 5.99 28.18
CA GLY A 13 5.99 4.68 28.55
C GLY A 13 5.69 3.64 27.45
N ASP A 14 6.56 2.65 27.29
CA ASP A 14 6.32 1.53 26.39
C ASP A 14 5.13 0.70 26.84
N GLY A 15 4.42 0.11 25.88
CA GLY A 15 3.35 -0.85 26.13
C GLY A 15 3.91 -2.13 26.72
N GLY A 16 3.15 -2.78 27.60
CA GLY A 16 3.52 -4.09 28.13
C GLY A 16 3.35 -5.19 27.09
N ALA A 17 4.22 -6.21 27.16
CA ALA A 17 4.11 -7.40 26.31
C ALA A 17 2.72 -8.04 26.39
N GLY A 18 2.23 -8.54 25.25
CA GLY A 18 1.00 -9.32 25.17
C GLY A 18 1.20 -10.72 25.79
N GLY A 19 0.13 -11.31 26.28
CA GLY A 19 0.09 -12.74 26.60
C GLY A 19 0.03 -13.61 25.36
N THR A 20 0.02 -14.93 25.53
CA THR A 20 -0.09 -15.89 24.43
C THR A 20 -1.33 -15.58 23.58
N ASN A 21 -1.15 -15.44 22.27
CA ASN A 21 -2.17 -15.05 21.29
C ASN A 21 -2.86 -13.71 21.58
N ALA A 22 -2.17 -12.78 22.24
CA ALA A 22 -2.68 -11.45 22.48
C ALA A 22 -1.68 -10.38 22.02
N ALA A 23 -2.20 -9.30 21.45
CA ALA A 23 -1.41 -8.14 21.10
C ALA A 23 -0.73 -7.53 22.34
N GLY A 24 0.44 -6.92 22.18
CA GLY A 24 1.04 -6.07 23.20
C GLY A 24 0.17 -4.86 23.50
N GLY A 25 0.45 -4.22 24.63
CA GLY A 25 -0.21 -2.98 25.00
C GLY A 25 0.26 -1.81 24.12
N ALA A 26 -0.61 -0.88 23.79
CA ALA A 26 -0.22 0.34 23.08
C ALA A 26 0.82 1.13 23.89
N GLY A 27 1.77 1.79 23.24
CA GLY A 27 2.66 2.75 23.88
C GLY A 27 1.88 3.94 24.41
N GLY A 28 2.38 4.52 25.49
CA GLY A 28 1.80 5.72 26.10
C GLY A 28 2.12 6.96 25.26
N LEU A 29 1.25 7.97 25.32
CA LEU A 29 1.49 9.24 24.65
C LEU A 29 2.61 10.03 25.34
N GLY A 30 3.49 10.64 24.56
CA GLY A 30 4.48 11.60 25.06
C GLY A 30 3.84 12.90 25.53
N GLY A 31 4.64 13.73 26.20
CA GLY A 31 4.21 15.00 26.76
C GLY A 31 3.75 16.00 25.69
N TRP A 32 2.74 16.79 26.02
CA TRP A 32 2.10 17.72 25.06
C TRP A 32 3.07 18.76 24.48
N LEU A 33 4.05 19.21 25.23
CA LEU A 33 5.02 20.21 24.80
C LEU A 33 6.29 19.56 24.21
N PHE A 34 6.81 18.52 24.87
CA PHE A 34 7.99 17.76 24.44
C PHE A 34 7.88 16.32 24.92
N GLY A 35 8.08 15.36 24.01
CA GLY A 35 8.13 13.95 24.30
C GLY A 35 7.79 13.10 23.09
N GLN A 36 8.27 11.89 23.05
CA GLN A 36 7.91 10.89 22.04
C GLN A 36 6.89 9.91 22.64
N ASN A 37 6.03 9.34 21.80
CA ASN A 37 5.20 8.23 22.24
C ASN A 37 6.07 7.02 22.56
N GLY A 38 5.65 6.23 23.55
CA GLY A 38 6.28 4.96 23.84
C GLY A 38 6.04 3.95 22.73
N ALA A 39 6.91 2.96 22.63
CA ALA A 39 6.72 1.84 21.72
C ALA A 39 5.55 0.97 22.16
N ALA A 40 4.88 0.32 21.22
CA ALA A 40 3.92 -0.73 21.52
C ALA A 40 4.64 -1.92 22.19
N GLY A 41 3.96 -2.59 23.10
CA GLY A 41 4.47 -3.83 23.71
C GLY A 41 4.57 -4.94 22.66
N VAL A 42 5.52 -5.85 22.84
CA VAL A 42 5.65 -7.04 21.99
C VAL A 42 4.40 -7.90 22.19
N GLY A 43 3.66 -8.13 21.13
CA GLY A 43 2.52 -9.06 21.11
C GLY A 43 2.98 -10.49 20.85
N SER A 44 2.11 -11.42 21.20
CA SER A 44 2.29 -12.83 20.82
C SER A 44 1.34 -13.31 19.68
N PRO A 45 0.48 -12.47 19.06
CA PRO A 45 -0.31 -12.94 17.92
C PRO A 45 0.63 -13.22 16.73
N VAL A 46 0.36 -14.34 16.05
CA VAL A 46 1.06 -14.71 14.82
C VAL A 46 0.60 -13.82 13.67
N ASN A 47 -0.65 -13.39 13.73
CA ASN A 47 -1.26 -12.46 12.78
C ASN A 47 -2.39 -11.64 13.42
N VAL A 48 -2.72 -10.51 12.80
CA VAL A 48 -3.87 -9.66 13.14
C VAL A 48 -4.57 -9.26 11.85
N THR A 49 -5.90 -9.48 11.82
CA THR A 49 -6.75 -9.09 10.68
C THR A 49 -7.53 -7.82 10.99
N VAL A 50 -7.58 -6.91 10.02
CA VAL A 50 -8.36 -5.69 10.05
C VAL A 50 -9.25 -5.61 8.79
N PRO A 51 -10.36 -4.86 8.80
CA PRO A 51 -11.18 -4.67 7.61
C PRO A 51 -10.41 -3.99 6.48
N LEU A 52 -10.60 -4.48 5.26
CA LEU A 52 -10.13 -3.89 4.02
C LEU A 52 -11.34 -3.45 3.21
N ASP A 53 -11.53 -2.16 3.07
CA ASP A 53 -12.60 -1.60 2.26
C ASP A 53 -12.15 -1.46 0.82
N VAL A 54 -12.83 -2.12 -0.09
CA VAL A 54 -12.59 -1.97 -1.52
C VAL A 54 -13.54 -0.90 -2.05
N ALA A 55 -13.03 0.33 -2.14
CA ALA A 55 -13.80 1.43 -2.67
C ALA A 55 -13.84 1.38 -4.20
N GLU A 56 -15.04 1.39 -4.77
CA GLU A 56 -15.26 1.52 -6.20
C GLU A 56 -15.85 2.90 -6.50
N GLY A 57 -15.19 3.67 -7.34
CA GLY A 57 -15.69 4.98 -7.75
C GLY A 57 -14.95 5.52 -8.96
N TYR A 58 -15.67 6.16 -9.89
CA TYR A 58 -15.12 6.77 -11.11
C TYR A 58 -14.27 5.83 -11.98
N GLY A 59 -14.54 4.50 -11.95
CA GLY A 59 -13.74 3.50 -12.64
C GLY A 59 -12.42 3.17 -11.95
N LEU A 60 -12.25 3.61 -10.71
CA LEU A 60 -11.10 3.31 -9.88
C LEU A 60 -11.49 2.31 -8.80
N THR A 61 -10.70 1.27 -8.63
CA THR A 61 -10.83 0.31 -7.54
C THR A 61 -9.65 0.49 -6.59
N SER A 62 -9.92 0.65 -5.31
CA SER A 62 -8.93 1.07 -4.32
C SER A 62 -9.10 0.26 -3.04
N PRO A 63 -8.15 -0.62 -2.69
CA PRO A 63 -8.18 -1.34 -1.42
C PRO A 63 -7.69 -0.41 -0.30
N ASN A 64 -8.57 -0.07 0.64
CA ASN A 64 -8.28 0.87 1.70
C ASN A 64 -8.33 0.22 3.07
N VAL A 65 -7.40 0.61 3.93
CA VAL A 65 -7.40 0.27 5.36
C VAL A 65 -7.50 1.55 6.18
N ASN A 66 -8.22 1.50 7.30
CA ASN A 66 -8.29 2.63 8.21
C ASN A 66 -7.05 2.67 9.11
N VAL A 67 -6.40 3.82 9.18
CA VAL A 67 -5.23 4.04 10.05
C VAL A 67 -5.41 5.28 10.90
N SER A 68 -4.85 5.26 12.12
CA SER A 68 -4.69 6.43 12.98
C SER A 68 -3.21 6.70 13.19
N VAL A 69 -2.77 7.90 12.86
CA VAL A 69 -1.37 8.30 12.99
C VAL A 69 -1.21 9.18 14.21
N ASN A 70 -0.32 8.78 15.12
CA ASN A 70 -0.03 9.51 16.35
C ASN A 70 -1.28 9.83 17.21
N GLY A 71 -2.27 8.93 17.21
CA GLY A 71 -3.55 9.16 17.91
C GLY A 71 -4.44 10.24 17.27
N GLY A 72 -4.18 10.58 16.01
CA GLY A 72 -5.05 11.41 15.17
C GLY A 72 -6.34 10.69 14.75
N PRO A 73 -7.15 11.30 13.91
CA PRO A 73 -8.36 10.67 13.41
C PRO A 73 -8.04 9.38 12.63
N SER A 74 -8.95 8.42 12.66
CA SER A 74 -8.88 7.25 11.80
C SER A 74 -9.33 7.62 10.40
N VAL A 75 -8.48 7.39 9.42
CA VAL A 75 -8.72 7.74 8.01
C VAL A 75 -8.41 6.55 7.10
N PRO A 76 -9.13 6.39 5.99
CA PRO A 76 -8.82 5.37 5.00
C PRO A 76 -7.55 5.74 4.24
N VAL A 77 -6.66 4.77 4.05
CA VAL A 77 -5.45 4.89 3.22
C VAL A 77 -5.38 3.74 2.23
N LEU A 78 -4.92 4.01 1.03
CA LEU A 78 -4.73 3.02 -0.02
C LEU A 78 -3.63 2.03 0.38
N VAL A 79 -3.92 0.75 0.35
CA VAL A 79 -2.91 -0.31 0.49
C VAL A 79 -2.24 -0.52 -0.85
N ASP A 80 -0.98 -0.11 -0.95
CA ASP A 80 -0.23 -0.05 -2.18
C ASP A 80 1.07 -0.87 -2.08
N THR A 81 1.14 -1.93 -2.85
CA THR A 81 2.32 -2.81 -2.86
C THR A 81 3.50 -2.23 -3.65
N GLU A 82 3.28 -1.23 -4.52
CA GLU A 82 4.35 -0.53 -5.24
C GLU A 82 4.95 0.63 -4.44
N SER A 83 4.29 1.10 -3.38
CA SER A 83 4.79 2.16 -2.50
C SER A 83 5.62 1.62 -1.33
N ARG A 84 6.54 2.47 -0.83
CA ARG A 84 7.48 2.11 0.24
C ARG A 84 6.95 2.33 1.64
N GLY A 85 6.13 3.37 1.84
CA GLY A 85 5.78 3.80 3.18
C GLY A 85 4.47 4.55 3.26
N LEU A 86 4.20 5.11 4.43
CA LEU A 86 3.01 5.90 4.66
C LEU A 86 3.22 7.35 4.23
N VAL A 87 2.39 7.79 3.28
CA VAL A 87 2.19 9.20 2.95
C VAL A 87 0.77 9.57 3.33
N ILE A 88 0.60 10.59 4.18
CA ILE A 88 -0.71 10.96 4.74
C ILE A 88 -0.84 12.49 4.80
N PRO A 89 -2.03 13.09 4.56
CA PRO A 89 -2.20 14.52 4.62
C PRO A 89 -2.12 15.04 6.06
N PHE A 90 -1.71 16.29 6.21
CA PHE A 90 -1.42 16.88 7.52
C PHE A 90 -2.62 16.88 8.49
N TRP A 91 -3.87 17.00 8.00
CA TRP A 91 -5.07 17.00 8.87
C TRP A 91 -5.43 15.62 9.42
N ALA A 92 -4.90 14.55 8.83
CA ALA A 92 -5.13 13.17 9.25
C ALA A 92 -4.17 12.73 10.37
N VAL A 93 -3.24 13.60 10.77
CA VAL A 93 -2.24 13.31 11.80
C VAL A 93 -2.59 13.97 13.11
N GLY A 94 -2.41 13.27 14.22
CA GLY A 94 -2.45 13.87 15.55
C GLY A 94 -1.21 14.73 15.77
N PHE A 95 -1.37 16.06 15.81
CA PHE A 95 -0.24 16.98 15.99
C PHE A 95 0.34 16.99 17.42
N GLN A 96 -0.45 16.53 18.38
CA GLN A 96 0.03 16.43 19.75
C GLN A 96 1.11 15.35 19.82
N ASN A 97 2.29 15.73 20.28
CA ASN A 97 3.42 14.81 20.47
C ASN A 97 4.00 14.19 19.20
N LEU A 98 3.79 14.81 18.06
CA LEU A 98 4.31 14.31 16.76
C LEU A 98 5.86 14.29 16.73
N GLY A 99 6.50 15.00 17.65
CA GLY A 99 7.96 15.11 17.71
C GLY A 99 8.51 16.17 16.75
N TRP A 100 9.81 16.16 16.56
CA TRP A 100 10.48 17.06 15.61
C TRP A 100 10.43 16.48 14.21
N PRO A 101 10.31 17.34 13.18
CA PRO A 101 10.47 16.92 11.81
C PRO A 101 11.82 16.24 11.59
N THR A 102 11.83 15.15 10.85
CA THR A 102 13.05 14.39 10.49
C THR A 102 13.66 14.82 9.17
N GLY A 103 12.86 15.52 8.31
CA GLY A 103 13.31 16.02 7.02
C GLY A 103 12.17 16.57 6.18
N ILE A 104 12.51 17.02 4.99
CA ILE A 104 11.58 17.45 3.95
C ILE A 104 11.81 16.54 2.75
N GLY A 105 10.73 16.07 2.14
CA GLY A 105 10.74 15.18 0.99
C GLY A 105 9.77 15.58 -0.10
N ILE A 106 9.70 14.75 -1.11
CA ILE A 106 8.70 14.82 -2.19
C ILE A 106 8.13 13.42 -2.36
N ALA A 107 6.81 13.31 -2.26
CA ALA A 107 6.08 12.11 -2.65
C ALA A 107 5.58 12.29 -4.08
N SER A 108 6.06 11.44 -5.00
CA SER A 108 5.72 11.48 -6.42
C SER A 108 4.81 10.33 -6.79
N TYR A 109 3.75 10.64 -7.54
CA TYR A 109 2.75 9.68 -7.98
C TYR A 109 2.67 9.60 -9.50
N ALA A 110 2.31 8.42 -10.01
CA ALA A 110 2.15 8.18 -11.45
C ALA A 110 1.10 9.10 -12.12
N SER A 111 0.17 9.66 -11.34
CA SER A 111 -0.78 10.67 -11.79
C SER A 111 -0.13 12.01 -12.20
N GLY A 112 1.14 12.23 -11.83
CA GLY A 112 1.84 13.50 -11.99
C GLY A 112 1.43 14.57 -10.98
N LEU A 113 0.69 14.21 -9.95
CA LEU A 113 0.43 15.06 -8.80
C LEU A 113 1.41 14.68 -7.68
N ASP A 114 2.35 15.57 -7.42
CA ASP A 114 3.38 15.39 -6.42
C ASP A 114 3.07 16.22 -5.17
N PHE A 115 3.68 15.87 -4.04
CA PHE A 115 3.51 16.57 -2.77
C PHE A 115 4.84 16.87 -2.12
N VAL A 116 4.98 18.09 -1.62
CA VAL A 116 6.00 18.39 -0.61
C VAL A 116 5.58 17.71 0.67
N THR A 117 6.48 16.94 1.26
CA THR A 117 6.24 16.20 2.50
C THR A 117 7.18 16.63 3.61
N ILE A 118 6.71 16.47 4.84
CA ILE A 118 7.52 16.63 6.05
C ILE A 118 7.58 15.26 6.73
N GLY A 119 8.78 14.77 6.94
CA GLY A 119 9.02 13.49 7.62
C GLY A 119 8.86 13.61 9.13
N PHE A 120 8.25 12.59 9.75
CA PHE A 120 8.17 12.43 11.20
C PHE A 120 8.44 10.98 11.57
N ASN A 121 8.82 10.75 12.81
CA ASN A 121 8.97 9.41 13.36
C ASN A 121 7.90 9.19 14.44
N THR A 122 6.89 8.38 14.14
CA THR A 122 5.73 8.22 15.02
C THR A 122 5.04 6.87 14.85
N THR A 123 4.06 6.58 15.69
CA THR A 123 3.29 5.34 15.68
C THR A 123 2.14 5.40 14.69
N VAL A 124 1.83 4.27 14.08
CA VAL A 124 0.67 4.05 13.22
C VAL A 124 -0.17 2.91 13.81
N ASP A 125 -1.43 3.18 14.05
CA ASP A 125 -2.41 2.23 14.58
C ASP A 125 -3.35 1.80 13.44
N PHE A 126 -3.34 0.51 13.14
CA PHE A 126 -4.17 -0.14 12.11
C PHE A 126 -5.46 -0.72 12.70
N GLY A 127 -5.68 -0.59 14.00
CA GLY A 127 -6.78 -1.24 14.70
C GLY A 127 -6.45 -2.66 15.16
N ASN A 128 -7.39 -3.24 15.92
CA ASN A 128 -7.29 -4.60 16.47
C ASN A 128 -5.99 -4.92 17.22
N GLY A 129 -5.29 -3.88 17.70
CA GLY A 129 -4.03 -3.99 18.43
C GLY A 129 -2.79 -4.06 17.54
N ALA A 130 -2.92 -3.91 16.22
CA ALA A 130 -1.80 -3.77 15.31
C ALA A 130 -1.29 -2.31 15.34
N VAL A 131 -0.36 -2.02 16.24
CA VAL A 131 0.23 -0.69 16.41
C VAL A 131 1.73 -0.78 16.18
N SER A 132 2.26 0.04 15.26
CA SER A 132 3.70 0.06 14.97
C SER A 132 4.51 0.67 16.11
N ALA A 133 5.77 0.29 16.24
CA ALA A 133 6.77 1.12 16.90
C ALA A 133 6.89 2.47 16.16
N PRO A 134 7.47 3.52 16.78
CA PRO A 134 7.75 4.75 16.06
C PRO A 134 8.54 4.49 14.79
N THR A 135 7.99 4.91 13.66
CA THR A 135 8.52 4.63 12.32
C THR A 135 8.45 5.89 11.45
N PRO A 136 9.32 6.05 10.45
CA PRO A 136 9.26 7.17 9.53
C PRO A 136 7.95 7.18 8.74
N ILE A 137 7.27 8.33 8.75
CA ILE A 137 6.13 8.63 7.91
C ILE A 137 6.36 9.94 7.16
N GLU A 138 5.64 10.15 6.07
CA GLU A 138 5.63 11.41 5.33
C GLU A 138 4.28 12.08 5.44
N VAL A 139 4.28 13.33 5.89
CA VAL A 139 3.08 14.16 6.01
C VAL A 139 3.04 15.10 4.81
N ALA A 140 2.06 14.93 3.93
CA ALA A 140 1.86 15.76 2.76
C ALA A 140 1.29 17.12 3.17
N VAL A 141 1.98 18.19 2.78
CA VAL A 141 1.65 19.57 3.18
C VAL A 141 1.31 20.49 2.02
N LEU A 142 1.89 20.27 0.85
CA LEU A 142 1.69 21.11 -0.32
C LEU A 142 1.67 20.27 -1.60
N PRO A 143 0.55 20.23 -2.34
CA PRO A 143 0.50 19.59 -3.65
C PRO A 143 1.12 20.49 -4.72
N PHE A 144 1.76 19.89 -5.71
CA PHE A 144 2.18 20.58 -6.93
C PHE A 144 2.06 19.68 -8.16
N PRO A 145 1.57 20.22 -9.29
CA PRO A 145 1.39 19.45 -10.51
C PRO A 145 2.70 19.36 -11.30
N THR A 146 2.97 18.20 -11.87
CA THR A 146 4.09 17.99 -12.79
C THR A 146 3.63 17.73 -14.23
N THR A 147 2.31 17.59 -14.44
CA THR A 147 1.68 17.40 -15.75
C THR A 147 0.51 18.34 -15.95
N LEU A 148 0.08 18.55 -17.21
CA LEU A 148 -1.12 19.33 -17.51
C LEU A 148 -2.38 18.74 -16.90
N ASN A 149 -2.48 17.40 -16.85
CA ASN A 149 -3.61 16.71 -16.25
C ASN A 149 -3.68 16.97 -14.75
N SER A 150 -2.56 16.85 -14.04
CA SER A 150 -2.52 17.14 -12.60
C SER A 150 -2.75 18.62 -12.28
N LEU A 151 -2.33 19.53 -13.17
CA LEU A 151 -2.66 20.95 -13.04
C LEU A 151 -4.18 21.19 -13.16
N LEU A 152 -4.85 20.54 -14.12
CA LEU A 152 -6.30 20.61 -14.27
C LEU A 152 -7.02 20.03 -13.05
N ILE A 153 -6.54 18.92 -12.50
CA ILE A 153 -7.06 18.31 -11.28
C ILE A 153 -7.01 19.30 -10.12
N ILE A 154 -5.88 19.97 -9.90
CA ILE A 154 -5.75 20.99 -8.85
C ILE A 154 -6.69 22.17 -9.12
N ALA A 155 -6.74 22.67 -10.35
CA ALA A 155 -7.57 23.82 -10.70
C ALA A 155 -9.07 23.54 -10.55
N LEU A 156 -9.51 22.31 -10.82
CA LEU A 156 -10.91 21.91 -10.72
C LEU A 156 -11.30 21.39 -9.33
N SER A 157 -10.34 21.09 -8.47
CA SER A 157 -10.60 20.50 -7.14
C SER A 157 -11.59 21.33 -6.28
N PRO A 158 -11.58 22.68 -6.25
CA PRO A 158 -12.56 23.46 -5.51
C PRO A 158 -14.00 23.27 -6.00
N VAL A 159 -14.17 22.94 -7.29
CA VAL A 159 -15.48 22.70 -7.92
C VAL A 159 -15.90 21.25 -7.74
N LEU A 160 -14.94 20.32 -7.79
CA LEU A 160 -15.19 18.88 -7.68
C LEU A 160 -15.47 18.44 -6.24
N GLN A 161 -14.85 19.10 -5.24
CA GLN A 161 -15.03 18.75 -3.84
C GLN A 161 -16.49 18.80 -3.35
N PRO A 162 -17.29 19.87 -3.63
CA PRO A 162 -18.69 19.91 -3.22
C PRO A 162 -19.58 18.92 -3.96
N VAL A 163 -19.21 18.55 -5.20
CA VAL A 163 -20.04 17.68 -6.07
C VAL A 163 -19.74 16.22 -5.85
N PHE A 164 -18.48 15.87 -5.59
CA PHE A 164 -18.01 14.49 -5.59
C PHE A 164 -17.37 14.04 -4.27
N GLY A 165 -17.28 14.93 -3.27
CA GLY A 165 -16.61 14.62 -2.00
C GLY A 165 -15.09 14.45 -2.11
N VAL A 166 -14.53 14.67 -3.30
CA VAL A 166 -13.10 14.47 -3.60
C VAL A 166 -12.40 15.80 -3.51
N GLY A 167 -11.75 16.08 -2.39
CA GLY A 167 -10.90 17.26 -2.21
C GLY A 167 -9.57 17.10 -2.96
N MET A 168 -8.81 18.19 -3.01
CA MET A 168 -7.47 18.25 -3.63
C MET A 168 -6.53 17.14 -3.14
N PHE A 169 -6.73 16.65 -1.93
CA PHE A 169 -6.00 15.56 -1.33
C PHE A 169 -6.69 14.19 -1.45
N GLY A 170 -7.99 14.11 -1.80
CA GLY A 170 -8.68 12.86 -2.10
C GLY A 170 -8.38 12.32 -3.50
N LEU A 171 -7.65 13.09 -4.32
CA LEU A 171 -7.13 12.66 -5.63
C LEU A 171 -5.65 12.24 -5.55
N ALA A 172 -4.97 12.56 -4.45
CA ALA A 172 -3.70 11.96 -4.09
C ALA A 172 -4.02 11.01 -2.96
N HIS A 173 -3.96 9.77 -3.23
CA HIS A 173 -4.28 8.74 -2.27
C HIS A 173 -3.32 8.84 -1.09
N ASP A 174 -3.90 8.98 0.10
CA ASP A 174 -3.21 8.61 1.31
C ASP A 174 -2.74 7.19 1.10
N THR A 175 -1.44 6.96 1.09
CA THR A 175 -0.86 5.70 0.62
C THR A 175 -0.13 5.00 1.75
N LEU A 176 -0.49 3.77 2.00
CA LEU A 176 0.24 2.83 2.84
C LEU A 176 1.03 1.88 1.94
N GLY A 177 2.30 2.14 1.78
CA GLY A 177 3.20 1.27 1.06
C GLY A 177 3.49 -0.01 1.85
N VAL A 178 3.36 -1.17 1.22
CA VAL A 178 3.59 -2.47 1.84
C VAL A 178 4.57 -3.35 1.07
N GLY A 179 5.15 -2.85 -0.02
CA GLY A 179 6.12 -3.61 -0.82
C GLY A 179 7.55 -3.50 -0.29
N PRO A 180 8.22 -4.60 0.09
CA PRO A 180 9.57 -4.57 0.66
C PRO A 180 10.66 -4.09 -0.31
N ASN A 181 10.43 -4.22 -1.62
CA ASN A 181 11.33 -3.74 -2.68
C ASN A 181 10.62 -2.76 -3.61
N ALA A 182 9.69 -1.98 -3.07
CA ALA A 182 8.94 -1.00 -3.82
C ALA A 182 9.75 0.24 -4.21
N GLY A 183 9.38 0.88 -5.30
CA GLY A 183 10.01 2.11 -5.81
C GLY A 183 9.23 3.39 -5.54
N GLY A 184 7.94 3.27 -5.18
CA GLY A 184 7.02 4.39 -5.01
C GLY A 184 7.25 5.22 -3.74
N PRO A 185 6.34 6.15 -3.44
CA PRO A 185 6.49 7.12 -2.37
C PRO A 185 6.55 6.50 -0.97
N GLY A 186 7.00 7.31 -0.01
CA GLY A 186 7.21 6.90 1.38
C GLY A 186 8.65 6.50 1.67
N ILE A 187 8.99 6.43 2.95
CA ILE A 187 10.36 6.12 3.42
C ILE A 187 10.49 4.64 3.75
N SER A 188 9.62 4.14 4.61
CA SER A 188 9.55 2.72 5.00
C SER A 188 8.12 2.36 5.38
N SER A 189 7.72 1.11 5.16
CA SER A 189 6.40 0.67 5.55
C SER A 189 6.24 0.61 7.06
N PRO A 190 5.19 1.23 7.62
CA PRO A 190 4.89 1.07 9.04
C PRO A 190 4.58 -0.38 9.43
N THR A 191 4.22 -1.24 8.47
CA THR A 191 3.94 -2.66 8.73
C THR A 191 5.19 -3.42 9.15
N THR A 192 6.38 -2.98 8.67
CA THR A 192 7.66 -3.57 9.09
C THR A 192 8.12 -3.16 10.48
N ALA A 193 7.42 -2.21 11.10
CA ALA A 193 7.65 -1.77 12.48
C ALA A 193 6.59 -2.32 13.45
N LEU A 194 5.74 -3.24 12.99
CA LEU A 194 4.80 -3.94 13.85
C LEU A 194 5.54 -4.91 14.80
N PRO A 195 4.99 -5.15 15.99
CA PRO A 195 5.69 -5.95 17.00
C PRO A 195 5.62 -7.46 16.70
N GLY A 196 6.69 -8.19 17.03
CA GLY A 196 6.75 -9.65 16.95
C GLY A 196 6.64 -10.16 15.53
N GLN A 197 5.83 -11.17 15.29
CA GLN A 197 5.64 -11.76 13.95
C GLN A 197 4.73 -10.94 13.04
N LEU A 198 4.12 -9.86 13.53
CA LEU A 198 3.25 -9.02 12.72
C LEU A 198 3.99 -8.25 11.62
N ASP A 199 5.32 -8.17 11.69
CA ASP A 199 6.18 -7.57 10.68
C ASP A 199 6.62 -8.53 9.56
N GLU A 200 6.22 -9.82 9.61
CA GLU A 200 6.64 -10.82 8.62
C GLU A 200 6.09 -10.55 7.21
N GLY A 201 4.92 -9.93 7.13
CA GLY A 201 4.30 -9.60 5.84
C GLY A 201 2.86 -9.13 5.97
N VAL A 202 2.23 -8.95 4.80
CA VAL A 202 0.86 -8.45 4.65
C VAL A 202 0.09 -9.34 3.69
N LEU A 203 -1.06 -9.89 4.13
CA LEU A 203 -2.01 -10.58 3.27
C LEU A 203 -3.12 -9.61 2.86
N VAL A 204 -3.19 -9.31 1.57
CA VAL A 204 -4.28 -8.55 0.97
C VAL A 204 -5.32 -9.56 0.46
N ASN A 205 -6.40 -9.73 1.20
CA ASN A 205 -7.50 -10.63 0.87
C ASN A 205 -8.76 -9.83 0.51
N ALA A 206 -8.67 -9.14 -0.61
CA ALA A 206 -9.74 -8.26 -1.07
C ALA A 206 -11.07 -8.99 -1.33
N PRO A 207 -11.12 -10.24 -1.83
CA PRO A 207 -12.37 -10.98 -1.98
C PRO A 207 -13.13 -11.19 -0.66
N GLN A 208 -12.42 -11.19 0.49
CA GLN A 208 -13.02 -11.31 1.82
C GLN A 208 -13.13 -9.96 2.56
N GLY A 209 -12.60 -8.86 1.98
CA GLY A 209 -12.56 -7.57 2.66
C GLY A 209 -11.63 -7.55 3.86
N GLU A 210 -10.49 -8.22 3.79
CA GLU A 210 -9.57 -8.41 4.91
C GLU A 210 -8.15 -8.00 4.54
N LEU A 211 -7.49 -7.27 5.44
CA LEU A 211 -6.05 -7.06 5.46
C LEU A 211 -5.48 -7.73 6.70
N GLN A 212 -4.51 -8.60 6.54
CA GLN A 212 -3.89 -9.28 7.67
C GLN A 212 -2.41 -8.96 7.73
N PHE A 213 -1.94 -8.62 8.91
CA PHE A 213 -0.52 -8.43 9.22
C PHE A 213 0.04 -9.67 9.90
N GLY A 214 1.27 -10.03 9.58
CA GLY A 214 1.99 -11.12 10.21
C GLY A 214 2.20 -12.33 9.31
N ALA A 215 2.36 -13.49 9.91
CA ALA A 215 2.58 -14.72 9.17
C ALA A 215 1.42 -15.04 8.23
N ASN A 216 1.74 -15.58 7.06
CA ASN A 216 0.73 -16.02 6.10
C ASN A 216 -0.19 -17.10 6.72
N SER A 217 -1.47 -16.78 6.85
CA SER A 217 -2.45 -17.68 7.46
C SER A 217 -3.10 -18.65 6.48
N LEU A 218 -2.97 -18.39 5.17
CA LEU A 218 -3.59 -19.23 4.16
C LEU A 218 -2.66 -20.38 3.76
N PRO A 219 -3.19 -21.63 3.68
CA PRO A 219 -2.41 -22.75 3.22
C PRO A 219 -2.16 -22.70 1.70
N SER A 220 -1.14 -23.36 1.25
CA SER A 220 -0.91 -23.77 -0.16
C SER A 220 -1.00 -22.64 -1.20
N GLY A 221 -0.20 -21.57 -1.03
CA GLY A 221 -0.02 -20.55 -2.07
C GLY A 221 1.14 -20.86 -3.02
N ILE A 222 1.12 -20.23 -4.19
CA ILE A 222 2.22 -20.26 -5.18
C ILE A 222 3.18 -19.13 -4.84
N ALA A 223 4.35 -19.46 -4.30
CA ALA A 223 5.36 -18.49 -3.92
C ALA A 223 6.26 -18.14 -5.11
N VAL A 224 6.37 -16.85 -5.39
CA VAL A 224 7.27 -16.29 -6.41
C VAL A 224 8.25 -15.35 -5.73
N PRO A 225 9.58 -15.55 -5.90
CA PRO A 225 10.59 -14.68 -5.32
C PRO A 225 10.46 -13.25 -5.83
N GLY A 226 10.51 -12.28 -4.91
CA GLY A 226 10.34 -10.85 -5.15
C GLY A 226 8.98 -10.30 -4.73
N ALA A 227 8.96 -9.03 -4.28
CA ALA A 227 7.75 -8.28 -3.97
C ALA A 227 8.03 -6.77 -3.93
N PRO A 228 7.33 -5.94 -4.68
CA PRO A 228 6.32 -6.28 -5.69
C PRO A 228 6.87 -6.64 -7.06
N ILE A 229 8.18 -6.50 -7.30
CA ILE A 229 8.81 -6.64 -8.62
C ILE A 229 9.25 -8.10 -8.80
N ILE A 230 8.65 -8.78 -9.78
CA ILE A 230 8.89 -10.20 -10.05
C ILE A 230 9.00 -10.51 -11.55
N PRO A 231 9.88 -11.47 -11.96
CA PRO A 231 9.91 -11.98 -13.32
C PRO A 231 8.75 -12.98 -13.54
N LEU A 232 7.98 -12.79 -14.60
CA LEU A 232 6.84 -13.62 -14.95
C LEU A 232 6.80 -13.91 -16.45
N LEU A 233 5.87 -14.78 -16.87
CA LEU A 233 5.51 -14.95 -18.26
C LEU A 233 4.06 -14.52 -18.46
N VAL A 234 3.80 -13.83 -19.57
CA VAL A 234 2.46 -13.39 -19.99
C VAL A 234 2.09 -14.06 -21.30
N GLN A 235 0.86 -14.52 -21.39
CA GLN A 235 0.24 -15.04 -22.59
C GLN A 235 -0.96 -14.17 -22.96
N VAL A 236 -1.02 -13.71 -24.20
CA VAL A 236 -2.12 -12.91 -24.74
C VAL A 236 -2.89 -13.75 -25.76
N ASN A 237 -4.23 -13.88 -25.58
CA ASN A 237 -5.14 -14.60 -26.48
C ASN A 237 -4.69 -16.03 -26.85
N GLY A 238 -4.06 -16.75 -25.89
CA GLY A 238 -3.56 -18.11 -26.15
C GLY A 238 -2.33 -18.16 -27.06
N GLY A 239 -1.69 -17.02 -27.33
CA GLY A 239 -0.43 -16.94 -28.07
C GLY A 239 0.77 -17.51 -27.29
N PRO A 240 1.99 -17.29 -27.74
CA PRO A 240 3.18 -17.76 -27.02
C PRO A 240 3.36 -17.04 -25.69
N LEU A 241 3.96 -17.74 -24.71
CA LEU A 241 4.39 -17.15 -23.45
C LEU A 241 5.54 -16.16 -23.71
N GLN A 242 5.42 -14.95 -23.18
CA GLN A 242 6.41 -13.88 -23.33
C GLN A 242 6.97 -13.48 -21.96
N PRO A 243 8.30 -13.37 -21.79
CA PRO A 243 8.91 -12.94 -20.52
C PRO A 243 8.64 -11.45 -20.27
N ILE A 244 8.35 -11.12 -19.01
CA ILE A 244 8.14 -9.76 -18.56
C ILE A 244 8.57 -9.58 -17.11
N THR A 245 9.03 -8.39 -16.76
CA THR A 245 9.14 -7.98 -15.36
C THR A 245 7.81 -7.34 -14.97
N ALA A 246 7.14 -7.93 -13.99
CA ALA A 246 5.86 -7.43 -13.49
C ALA A 246 6.02 -6.74 -12.15
N VAL A 247 5.26 -5.67 -11.94
CA VAL A 247 5.01 -5.05 -10.65
C VAL A 247 3.62 -5.50 -10.21
N ILE A 248 3.56 -6.25 -9.12
CA ILE A 248 2.30 -6.69 -8.51
C ILE A 248 1.78 -5.55 -7.64
N ASP A 249 0.84 -4.77 -8.20
CA ASP A 249 0.49 -3.45 -7.69
C ASP A 249 -0.98 -3.36 -7.30
N SER A 250 -1.26 -3.40 -5.99
CA SER A 250 -2.63 -3.26 -5.48
C SER A 250 -3.20 -1.84 -5.63
N GLY A 251 -2.34 -0.83 -5.79
CA GLY A 251 -2.72 0.58 -5.98
C GLY A 251 -2.91 1.00 -7.44
N GLY A 252 -2.52 0.16 -8.39
CA GLY A 252 -2.36 0.51 -9.80
C GLY A 252 -3.62 0.48 -10.68
N VAL A 253 -4.80 0.42 -10.12
CA VAL A 253 -6.11 0.37 -10.84
C VAL A 253 -6.10 -0.71 -11.94
N ASP A 254 -6.11 -0.31 -13.23
CA ASP A 254 -6.12 -1.22 -14.38
C ASP A 254 -4.71 -1.64 -14.82
N GLY A 255 -3.68 -0.99 -14.30
CA GLY A 255 -2.29 -1.28 -14.58
C GLY A 255 -1.82 -0.89 -15.99
N THR A 256 -0.65 -1.43 -16.36
CA THR A 256 -0.03 -1.21 -17.67
C THR A 256 0.53 -2.50 -18.23
N ILE A 257 0.66 -2.59 -19.56
CA ILE A 257 1.27 -3.72 -20.25
C ILE A 257 2.22 -3.24 -21.36
N SER A 258 3.34 -3.93 -21.51
CA SER A 258 4.29 -3.62 -22.58
C SER A 258 3.71 -3.97 -23.96
N SER A 259 3.88 -3.07 -24.93
CA SER A 259 3.53 -3.31 -26.33
C SER A 259 4.24 -4.54 -26.91
N SER A 260 5.42 -4.88 -26.42
CA SER A 260 6.22 -5.99 -26.88
C SER A 260 5.58 -7.36 -26.64
N VAL A 261 4.77 -7.51 -25.57
CA VAL A 261 4.12 -8.79 -25.23
C VAL A 261 2.73 -8.95 -25.83
N LEU A 262 2.12 -7.86 -26.31
CA LEU A 262 0.79 -7.92 -26.93
C LEU A 262 0.78 -8.61 -28.29
N GLY A 263 1.86 -8.49 -29.06
CA GLY A 263 1.95 -9.08 -30.42
C GLY A 263 0.99 -8.48 -31.46
N THR A 264 0.27 -7.41 -31.12
CA THR A 264 -0.74 -6.77 -31.98
C THR A 264 -0.22 -5.57 -32.76
N GLY A 265 0.99 -5.11 -32.46
CA GLY A 265 1.55 -3.86 -33.00
C GLY A 265 1.00 -2.59 -32.32
N GLN A 266 0.12 -2.71 -31.34
CA GLN A 266 -0.37 -1.58 -30.55
C GLN A 266 0.75 -1.04 -29.65
N VAL A 267 0.97 0.29 -29.66
CA VAL A 267 2.06 0.94 -28.91
C VAL A 267 1.56 1.93 -27.85
N SER A 268 0.26 2.21 -27.81
CA SER A 268 -0.36 3.13 -26.84
C SER A 268 -1.86 2.90 -26.73
N GLY A 269 -2.50 3.60 -25.80
CA GLY A 269 -3.95 3.46 -25.52
C GLY A 269 -4.24 2.24 -24.64
N THR A 270 -5.51 1.90 -24.51
CA THR A 270 -5.97 0.79 -23.66
C THR A 270 -6.05 -0.50 -24.48
N VAL A 271 -5.71 -1.63 -23.87
CA VAL A 271 -5.89 -2.96 -24.47
C VAL A 271 -7.38 -3.16 -24.81
N PRO A 272 -7.72 -3.56 -26.04
CA PRO A 272 -9.12 -3.73 -26.47
C PRO A 272 -9.88 -4.73 -25.60
N ALA A 273 -11.18 -4.47 -25.39
CA ALA A 273 -12.10 -5.41 -24.75
C ALA A 273 -12.13 -6.76 -25.49
N GLY A 274 -12.22 -7.84 -24.73
CA GLY A 274 -12.19 -9.21 -25.26
C GLY A 274 -10.79 -9.81 -25.40
N THR A 275 -9.74 -9.09 -25.00
CA THR A 275 -8.37 -9.62 -24.95
C THR A 275 -8.19 -10.46 -23.70
N THR A 276 -7.79 -11.71 -23.82
CA THR A 276 -7.46 -12.57 -22.67
C THR A 276 -5.98 -12.44 -22.33
N ILE A 277 -5.70 -12.10 -21.09
CA ILE A 277 -4.34 -12.00 -20.53
C ILE A 277 -4.21 -13.06 -19.43
N SER A 278 -3.24 -13.94 -19.60
CA SER A 278 -2.92 -15.00 -18.63
C SER A 278 -1.48 -14.84 -18.15
N VAL A 279 -1.27 -14.90 -16.86
CA VAL A 279 0.02 -14.64 -16.21
C VAL A 279 0.49 -15.90 -15.49
N TYR A 280 1.72 -16.29 -15.76
CA TYR A 280 2.34 -17.53 -15.29
C TYR A 280 3.62 -17.26 -14.50
N THR A 281 4.02 -18.24 -13.71
CA THR A 281 5.37 -18.27 -13.11
C THR A 281 6.44 -18.16 -14.19
N SER A 282 7.65 -17.72 -13.81
CA SER A 282 8.75 -17.49 -14.75
C SER A 282 9.23 -18.74 -15.51
N ASP A 283 8.93 -19.93 -15.02
CA ASP A 283 9.18 -21.21 -15.68
C ASP A 283 8.04 -21.66 -16.61
N GLY A 284 6.92 -20.93 -16.60
CA GLY A 284 5.72 -21.21 -17.39
C GLY A 284 4.90 -22.40 -16.93
N SER A 285 5.24 -23.00 -15.80
CA SER A 285 4.60 -24.24 -15.35
C SER A 285 3.26 -24.01 -14.67
N THR A 286 3.06 -22.82 -14.05
CA THR A 286 1.89 -22.56 -13.20
C THR A 286 1.21 -21.27 -13.61
N LEU A 287 -0.09 -21.33 -13.86
CA LEU A 287 -0.95 -20.17 -14.05
C LEU A 287 -1.19 -19.50 -12.70
N LEU A 288 -0.89 -18.21 -12.59
CA LEU A 288 -1.12 -17.40 -11.39
C LEU A 288 -2.52 -16.77 -11.41
N TYR A 289 -2.88 -16.17 -12.53
CA TYR A 289 -4.22 -15.63 -12.77
C TYR A 289 -4.46 -15.41 -14.26
N SER A 290 -5.74 -15.26 -14.63
CA SER A 290 -6.15 -14.94 -16.00
C SER A 290 -7.42 -14.09 -15.99
N TYR A 291 -7.53 -13.21 -16.95
CA TYR A 291 -8.72 -12.40 -17.14
C TYR A 291 -8.93 -12.02 -18.60
N THR A 292 -10.16 -11.65 -18.92
CA THR A 292 -10.50 -11.07 -20.22
C THR A 292 -10.86 -9.61 -20.02
N THR A 293 -10.22 -8.73 -20.77
CA THR A 293 -10.45 -7.29 -20.71
C THR A 293 -11.88 -6.93 -21.08
N THR A 294 -12.40 -5.91 -20.42
CA THR A 294 -13.70 -5.27 -20.73
C THR A 294 -13.47 -3.86 -21.28
N ALA A 295 -14.53 -3.11 -21.48
CA ALA A 295 -14.42 -1.71 -21.91
C ALA A 295 -13.79 -0.79 -20.83
N THR A 296 -13.73 -1.25 -19.57
CA THR A 296 -13.37 -0.44 -18.41
C THR A 296 -12.17 -0.95 -17.59
N ASN A 297 -11.65 -2.15 -17.87
CA ASN A 297 -10.55 -2.75 -17.10
C ASN A 297 -9.34 -3.17 -17.95
N GLY A 298 -9.20 -2.63 -19.15
CA GLY A 298 -8.04 -2.92 -19.99
C GLY A 298 -6.80 -2.15 -19.52
N PRO A 299 -5.64 -2.80 -19.35
CA PRO A 299 -4.41 -2.09 -19.00
C PRO A 299 -3.98 -1.12 -20.10
N THR A 300 -3.30 -0.05 -19.70
CA THR A 300 -2.71 0.90 -20.65
C THR A 300 -1.47 0.33 -21.30
N VAL A 301 -1.40 0.42 -22.62
CA VAL A 301 -0.24 -0.06 -23.39
C VAL A 301 0.89 0.94 -23.32
N THR A 302 2.08 0.48 -22.96
CA THR A 302 3.29 1.30 -22.85
C THR A 302 4.39 0.78 -23.77
N SER A 303 5.34 1.66 -24.12
CA SER A 303 6.57 1.29 -24.84
C SER A 303 7.65 0.69 -23.92
N GLY A 304 7.40 0.63 -22.62
CA GLY A 304 8.32 0.03 -21.64
C GLY A 304 8.45 -1.48 -21.79
N THR A 305 9.32 -2.07 -20.98
CA THR A 305 9.60 -3.53 -20.97
C THR A 305 9.00 -4.22 -19.74
N SER A 306 8.21 -3.51 -18.95
CA SER A 306 7.58 -4.00 -17.73
C SER A 306 6.05 -3.97 -17.85
N MET A 307 5.41 -4.67 -16.93
CA MET A 307 3.97 -4.68 -16.71
C MET A 307 3.69 -4.23 -15.28
N ASN A 308 2.69 -3.37 -15.09
CA ASN A 308 2.06 -3.16 -13.80
C ASN A 308 0.73 -3.92 -13.81
N THR A 309 0.50 -4.80 -12.85
CA THR A 309 -0.68 -5.66 -12.86
C THR A 309 -1.98 -4.90 -12.56
N GLY A 310 -1.86 -3.75 -11.92
CA GLY A 310 -3.00 -3.11 -11.29
C GLY A 310 -3.60 -3.94 -10.17
N TYR A 311 -4.76 -3.51 -9.71
CA TYR A 311 -5.53 -4.16 -8.64
C TYR A 311 -6.10 -5.53 -9.04
N LEU A 312 -6.23 -5.80 -10.32
CA LEU A 312 -7.00 -6.92 -10.84
C LEU A 312 -6.69 -8.29 -10.19
N PRO A 313 -5.43 -8.73 -10.03
CA PRO A 313 -5.15 -10.02 -9.37
C PRO A 313 -5.59 -10.03 -7.90
N PHE A 314 -5.54 -8.90 -7.21
CA PHE A 314 -6.01 -8.77 -5.83
C PHE A 314 -7.53 -8.89 -5.68
N GLY A 315 -8.28 -8.44 -6.69
CA GLY A 315 -9.73 -8.61 -6.73
C GLY A 315 -10.17 -10.05 -7.00
N GLN A 316 -9.29 -10.89 -7.57
CA GLN A 316 -9.60 -12.28 -7.89
C GLN A 316 -9.21 -13.25 -6.76
N GLN A 317 -8.13 -12.97 -6.04
CA GLN A 317 -7.54 -13.87 -5.06
C GLN A 317 -6.80 -13.14 -3.97
N ALA A 318 -6.57 -13.83 -2.85
CA ALA A 318 -5.71 -13.31 -1.80
C ALA A 318 -4.24 -13.36 -2.23
N ILE A 319 -3.50 -12.30 -1.95
CA ILE A 319 -2.06 -12.21 -2.25
C ILE A 319 -1.32 -11.80 -0.98
N TYR A 320 -0.34 -12.62 -0.59
CA TYR A 320 0.51 -12.33 0.55
C TYR A 320 1.85 -11.75 0.09
N ILE A 321 2.22 -10.63 0.69
CA ILE A 321 3.49 -9.94 0.47
C ILE A 321 4.37 -10.20 1.69
N SER A 322 5.35 -11.08 1.55
CA SER A 322 6.32 -11.37 2.61
C SER A 322 7.46 -10.37 2.60
N ASN A 323 7.86 -9.90 3.77
CA ASN A 323 9.05 -9.06 3.95
C ASN A 323 10.37 -9.88 3.89
N SER A 324 10.31 -11.19 3.69
CA SER A 324 11.47 -12.09 3.61
C SER A 324 11.66 -12.63 2.19
N PRO A 325 12.91 -12.64 1.67
CA PRO A 325 14.12 -12.06 2.26
C PRO A 325 14.09 -10.53 2.32
N SER A 326 14.74 -9.94 3.33
CA SER A 326 14.77 -8.48 3.50
C SER A 326 15.25 -7.76 2.23
N GLY A 327 14.52 -6.71 1.82
CA GLY A 327 14.80 -5.90 0.64
C GLY A 327 14.51 -6.58 -0.70
N VAL A 328 14.02 -7.82 -0.71
CA VAL A 328 13.58 -8.55 -1.91
C VAL A 328 12.12 -8.94 -1.78
N GLY A 329 11.77 -9.58 -0.67
CA GLY A 329 10.44 -10.09 -0.41
C GLY A 329 10.09 -11.36 -1.19
N THR A 330 8.85 -11.81 -0.99
CA THR A 330 8.24 -12.92 -1.72
C THR A 330 6.77 -12.61 -1.91
N THR A 331 6.25 -12.81 -3.12
CA THR A 331 4.82 -12.71 -3.41
C THR A 331 4.21 -14.11 -3.44
N ILE A 332 3.12 -14.33 -2.70
CA ILE A 332 2.44 -15.62 -2.64
C ILE A 332 0.99 -15.44 -3.11
N PHE A 333 0.64 -16.13 -4.20
CA PHE A 333 -0.70 -16.13 -4.78
C PHE A 333 -1.51 -17.30 -4.23
N HIS A 334 -2.73 -17.04 -3.74
CA HIS A 334 -3.65 -18.05 -3.21
C HIS A 334 -4.84 -18.22 -4.14
N ASN A 335 -4.81 -19.26 -4.96
CA ASN A 335 -5.86 -19.57 -5.94
C ASN A 335 -7.01 -20.36 -5.29
#